data_1a5ec8b2f173a2863c0da436eda8edf2
#
_entry.id   1a5ec8b2f173a2863c0da436eda8edf2
#
_cell.length_a   1.000
_cell.length_b   1.000
_cell.length_c   1.000
_cell.angle_alpha   90.00
_cell.angle_beta   90.00
_cell.angle_gamma   90.00
#
_symmetry.space_group_name_H-M   'P 1'
#
loop_
_entity.id
_entity.type
_entity.pdbx_description
1 polymer ?
#
loop_
_entity_poly.entity_id
_entity_poly.type
_entity_poly.pdbx_seq_one_letter_code
_entity_poly.pdbx_strand_id
1 'polypeptide(L)'
;MISVYLADEGRVAQMELESYVCGVVAAEMPAAYHLEALKAQAVAARTRAVWQMENGGCALHAGADICTDSAHCQGYATPAQCRELWGEAYTAYRDRVLEAVAATRDELVTYGGQPITVMYHAISGGRTEAAQTVFSEALPYLVSVESAGEEGAPGFQQDAYFTFDEMAALVDEAFDLELTAQEVERTLAVAGYTDTGRVAAMLVGDMEVEATAFRQALGLRSTWFTLSMDGSGVTFHQRGYGHGVGMSQAGANSMAADGADYRAILTHYYPGVAVEKR
;
A
#
# COMPACT_ATOMS: atom_id res chain seq x y z
N MET A 1 7.09 -24.38 0.87
CA MET A 1 7.75 -23.73 2.05
C MET A 1 8.31 -22.40 1.58
N ILE A 2 8.33 -21.39 2.45
CA ILE A 2 8.89 -20.06 2.21
C ILE A 2 9.77 -19.64 3.40
N SER A 3 10.92 -19.00 3.12
CA SER A 3 11.84 -18.46 4.12
C SER A 3 11.45 -17.01 4.41
N VAL A 4 10.95 -16.74 5.60
CA VAL A 4 10.44 -15.41 5.98
C VAL A 4 11.34 -14.79 7.03
N TYR A 5 11.86 -13.60 6.79
CA TYR A 5 12.50 -12.80 7.83
C TYR A 5 11.44 -12.13 8.69
N LEU A 6 11.38 -12.51 9.95
CA LEU A 6 10.47 -11.95 10.96
C LEU A 6 11.12 -10.69 11.55
N ALA A 7 10.66 -9.52 11.15
CA ALA A 7 11.27 -8.24 11.54
C ALA A 7 11.25 -8.03 13.06
N ASP A 8 10.14 -8.38 13.73
CA ASP A 8 9.99 -8.26 15.20
C ASP A 8 10.92 -9.21 15.98
N GLU A 9 11.35 -10.32 15.34
CA GLU A 9 12.20 -11.35 15.99
C GLU A 9 13.65 -11.30 15.53
N GLY A 10 13.95 -10.55 14.45
CA GLY A 10 15.30 -10.42 13.88
C GLY A 10 15.89 -11.73 13.33
N ARG A 11 15.04 -12.66 12.88
CA ARG A 11 15.48 -13.99 12.39
C ARG A 11 14.69 -14.49 11.17
N VAL A 12 15.29 -15.39 10.41
CA VAL A 12 14.60 -16.13 9.34
C VAL A 12 13.88 -17.35 9.91
N ALA A 13 12.63 -17.55 9.49
CA ALA A 13 11.82 -18.73 9.82
C ALA A 13 11.34 -19.42 8.54
N GLN A 14 11.26 -20.75 8.56
CA GLN A 14 10.62 -21.53 7.50
C GLN A 14 9.16 -21.74 7.87
N MET A 15 8.25 -21.44 6.93
CA MET A 15 6.84 -21.68 7.14
C MET A 15 6.13 -22.16 5.86
N GLU A 16 4.96 -22.70 5.98
CA GLU A 16 4.11 -23.04 4.85
C GLU A 16 3.65 -21.76 4.15
N LEU A 17 3.65 -21.75 2.81
CA LEU A 17 3.26 -20.57 2.03
C LEU A 17 1.83 -20.09 2.37
N GLU A 18 0.87 -21.01 2.46
CA GLU A 18 -0.51 -20.65 2.78
C GLU A 18 -0.65 -20.10 4.21
N SER A 19 0.14 -20.59 5.16
CA SER A 19 0.19 -20.03 6.52
C SER A 19 0.75 -18.62 6.54
N TYR A 20 1.79 -18.35 5.73
CA TYR A 20 2.32 -17.01 5.51
C TYR A 20 1.26 -16.09 4.90
N VAL A 21 0.57 -16.54 3.83
CA VAL A 21 -0.49 -15.76 3.16
C VAL A 21 -1.62 -15.42 4.13
N CYS A 22 -2.03 -16.33 5.02
CA CYS A 22 -3.02 -16.01 6.07
C CYS A 22 -2.58 -14.86 6.96
N GLY A 23 -1.32 -14.85 7.40
CA GLY A 23 -0.77 -13.77 8.22
C GLY A 23 -0.70 -12.43 7.47
N VAL A 24 -0.38 -12.48 6.16
CA VAL A 24 -0.38 -11.28 5.32
C VAL A 24 -1.79 -10.72 5.14
N VAL A 25 -2.77 -11.55 4.76
CA VAL A 25 -4.16 -11.10 4.61
C VAL A 25 -4.68 -10.49 5.90
N ALA A 26 -4.35 -11.10 7.05
CA ALA A 26 -4.77 -10.62 8.37
C ALA A 26 -4.16 -9.25 8.73
N ALA A 27 -2.94 -8.97 8.28
CA ALA A 27 -2.27 -7.69 8.53
C ALA A 27 -2.69 -6.59 7.58
N GLU A 28 -2.88 -6.93 6.29
CA GLU A 28 -3.02 -5.97 5.21
C GLU A 28 -4.48 -5.53 4.97
N MET A 29 -5.45 -6.41 5.19
CA MET A 29 -6.85 -6.11 4.87
C MET A 29 -7.77 -6.32 6.06
N PRO A 30 -8.70 -5.39 6.36
CA PRO A 30 -9.70 -5.61 7.40
C PRO A 30 -10.48 -6.91 7.17
N ALA A 31 -10.43 -7.83 8.14
CA ALA A 31 -11.10 -9.13 8.01
C ALA A 31 -12.63 -9.04 7.92
N ALA A 32 -13.20 -7.86 8.22
CA ALA A 32 -14.62 -7.53 8.02
C ALA A 32 -14.98 -7.25 6.55
N TYR A 33 -14.01 -7.03 5.65
CA TYR A 33 -14.26 -6.79 4.24
C TYR A 33 -14.93 -7.99 3.56
N HIS A 34 -15.52 -7.78 2.40
CA HIS A 34 -16.16 -8.84 1.60
C HIS A 34 -15.21 -10.01 1.35
N LEU A 35 -15.75 -11.23 1.34
CA LEU A 35 -14.95 -12.45 1.14
C LEU A 35 -14.20 -12.42 -0.20
N GLU A 36 -14.81 -11.89 -1.26
CA GLU A 36 -14.14 -11.76 -2.56
C GLU A 36 -12.98 -10.78 -2.53
N ALA A 37 -13.03 -9.71 -1.73
CA ALA A 37 -11.89 -8.82 -1.51
C ALA A 37 -10.76 -9.53 -0.74
N LEU A 38 -11.09 -10.30 0.30
CA LEU A 38 -10.11 -11.13 1.03
C LEU A 38 -9.47 -12.17 0.12
N LYS A 39 -10.23 -12.80 -0.78
CA LYS A 39 -9.71 -13.74 -1.80
C LYS A 39 -8.75 -13.02 -2.77
N ALA A 40 -9.11 -11.83 -3.26
CA ALA A 40 -8.23 -11.02 -4.11
C ALA A 40 -6.92 -10.69 -3.40
N GLN A 41 -6.98 -10.29 -2.13
CA GLN A 41 -5.78 -10.04 -1.31
C GLN A 41 -4.94 -11.31 -1.11
N ALA A 42 -5.57 -12.46 -0.90
CA ALA A 42 -4.85 -13.74 -0.73
C ALA A 42 -4.07 -14.13 -1.99
N VAL A 43 -4.69 -14.00 -3.18
CA VAL A 43 -4.02 -14.26 -4.47
C VAL A 43 -2.91 -13.25 -4.71
N ALA A 44 -3.14 -11.96 -4.44
CA ALA A 44 -2.14 -10.90 -4.58
C ALA A 44 -0.92 -11.15 -3.66
N ALA A 45 -1.16 -11.43 -2.38
CA ALA A 45 -0.10 -11.72 -1.40
C ALA A 45 0.72 -12.96 -1.75
N ARG A 46 0.06 -14.03 -2.19
CA ARG A 46 0.71 -15.27 -2.66
C ARG A 46 1.56 -15.00 -3.89
N THR A 47 1.03 -14.24 -4.85
CA THR A 47 1.75 -13.89 -6.08
C THR A 47 3.03 -13.12 -5.76
N ARG A 48 2.95 -12.12 -4.86
CA ARG A 48 4.13 -11.35 -4.44
C ARG A 48 5.17 -12.25 -3.77
N ALA A 49 4.74 -13.16 -2.88
CA ALA A 49 5.64 -14.09 -2.22
C ALA A 49 6.34 -15.04 -3.23
N VAL A 50 5.59 -15.62 -4.16
CA VAL A 50 6.14 -16.50 -5.21
C VAL A 50 7.07 -15.74 -6.14
N TRP A 51 6.66 -14.53 -6.56
CA TRP A 51 7.52 -13.66 -7.38
C TRP A 51 8.86 -13.37 -6.68
N GLN A 52 8.84 -13.04 -5.39
CA GLN A 52 10.06 -12.79 -4.60
C GLN A 52 10.96 -14.03 -4.55
N MET A 53 10.38 -15.22 -4.28
CA MET A 53 11.13 -16.50 -4.28
C MET A 53 11.83 -16.77 -5.62
N GLU A 54 11.19 -16.42 -6.73
CA GLU A 54 11.72 -16.67 -8.08
C GLU A 54 12.71 -15.60 -8.56
N ASN A 55 12.70 -14.40 -7.93
CA ASN A 55 13.51 -13.25 -8.35
C ASN A 55 14.59 -12.84 -7.32
N GLY A 56 15.14 -13.81 -6.60
CA GLY A 56 16.33 -13.61 -5.77
C GLY A 56 16.04 -13.35 -4.28
N GLY A 57 14.78 -13.36 -3.87
CA GLY A 57 14.38 -13.24 -2.47
C GLY A 57 14.36 -11.79 -1.95
N CYS A 58 14.45 -11.65 -0.63
CA CYS A 58 14.41 -10.36 0.05
C CYS A 58 15.74 -9.61 -0.08
N ALA A 59 15.73 -8.43 -0.71
CA ALA A 59 16.94 -7.65 -0.95
C ALA A 59 17.66 -7.18 0.34
N LEU A 60 16.90 -6.98 1.43
CA LEU A 60 17.45 -6.50 2.70
C LEU A 60 17.92 -7.62 3.64
N HIS A 61 17.44 -8.86 3.46
CA HIS A 61 17.67 -9.94 4.41
C HIS A 61 18.13 -11.21 3.70
N ALA A 62 19.46 -11.40 3.68
CA ALA A 62 20.07 -12.57 3.05
C ALA A 62 19.53 -13.90 3.63
N GLY A 63 19.18 -14.82 2.75
CA GLY A 63 18.62 -16.13 3.13
C GLY A 63 17.11 -16.13 3.41
N ALA A 64 16.44 -15.00 3.26
CA ALA A 64 14.98 -14.91 3.27
C ALA A 64 14.44 -14.71 1.86
N ASP A 65 13.30 -15.34 1.57
CA ASP A 65 12.55 -15.08 0.33
C ASP A 65 11.79 -13.76 0.45
N ILE A 66 11.28 -13.44 1.64
CA ILE A 66 10.48 -12.26 1.92
C ILE A 66 10.64 -11.83 3.38
N CYS A 67 10.28 -10.58 3.74
CA CYS A 67 10.25 -10.11 5.12
C CYS A 67 8.84 -9.65 5.54
N THR A 68 8.65 -9.47 6.86
CA THR A 68 7.39 -9.02 7.46
C THR A 68 7.32 -7.50 7.64
N ASP A 69 8.27 -6.76 7.10
CA ASP A 69 8.25 -5.30 7.08
C ASP A 69 7.37 -4.80 5.93
N SER A 70 6.27 -4.14 6.25
CA SER A 70 5.33 -3.58 5.28
C SER A 70 5.92 -2.43 4.46
N ALA A 71 6.98 -1.77 4.93
CA ALA A 71 7.67 -0.73 4.18
C ALA A 71 8.57 -1.32 3.07
N HIS A 72 8.96 -2.58 3.18
CA HIS A 72 9.85 -3.25 2.22
C HIS A 72 9.15 -4.37 1.44
N CYS A 73 8.48 -5.31 2.15
CA CYS A 73 7.79 -6.44 1.51
C CYS A 73 6.28 -6.39 1.69
N GLN A 74 5.75 -7.04 2.73
CA GLN A 74 4.32 -7.10 3.06
C GLN A 74 4.16 -7.15 4.58
N GLY A 75 3.12 -6.51 5.11
CA GLY A 75 2.73 -6.67 6.50
C GLY A 75 2.39 -8.12 6.82
N TYR A 76 2.65 -8.54 8.06
CA TYR A 76 2.36 -9.88 8.53
C TYR A 76 1.89 -9.84 9.99
N ALA A 77 0.81 -10.51 10.29
CA ALA A 77 0.31 -10.66 11.65
C ALA A 77 0.38 -12.12 12.11
N THR A 78 1.01 -12.35 13.25
CA THR A 78 1.00 -13.64 13.92
C THR A 78 -0.39 -13.95 14.47
N PRO A 79 -0.72 -15.23 14.75
CA PRO A 79 -1.99 -15.57 15.42
C PRO A 79 -2.16 -14.90 16.78
N ALA A 80 -1.08 -14.54 17.47
CA ALA A 80 -1.13 -13.81 18.74
C ALA A 80 -1.54 -12.35 18.52
N GLN A 81 -0.91 -11.67 17.57
CA GLN A 81 -1.28 -10.30 17.17
C GLN A 81 -2.72 -10.23 16.63
N CYS A 82 -3.16 -11.23 15.86
CA CYS A 82 -4.55 -11.31 15.40
C CYS A 82 -5.54 -11.46 16.57
N ARG A 83 -5.22 -12.22 17.64
CA ARG A 83 -6.08 -12.32 18.83
C ARG A 83 -6.19 -10.99 19.55
N GLU A 84 -5.08 -10.28 19.69
CA GLU A 84 -5.05 -8.96 20.32
C GLU A 84 -5.86 -7.94 19.51
N LEU A 85 -5.63 -7.89 18.18
CA LEU A 85 -6.29 -6.95 17.28
C LEU A 85 -7.81 -7.17 17.17
N TRP A 86 -8.24 -8.43 17.07
CA TRP A 86 -9.64 -8.78 16.80
C TRP A 86 -10.47 -9.10 18.04
N GLY A 87 -9.83 -9.31 19.20
CA GLY A 87 -10.49 -9.55 20.46
C GLY A 87 -11.56 -10.65 20.37
N GLU A 88 -12.79 -10.34 20.74
CA GLU A 88 -13.93 -11.28 20.70
C GLU A 88 -14.28 -11.75 19.29
N ALA A 89 -13.98 -10.97 18.27
CA ALA A 89 -14.22 -11.32 16.87
C ALA A 89 -13.17 -12.28 16.28
N TYR A 90 -12.11 -12.63 17.04
CA TYR A 90 -10.98 -13.41 16.54
C TYR A 90 -11.38 -14.68 15.78
N THR A 91 -12.25 -15.49 16.34
CA THR A 91 -12.64 -16.75 15.70
C THR A 91 -13.33 -16.51 14.36
N ALA A 92 -14.29 -15.59 14.32
CA ALA A 92 -15.02 -15.26 13.09
C ALA A 92 -14.10 -14.68 12.01
N TYR A 93 -13.23 -13.76 12.37
CA TYR A 93 -12.33 -13.12 11.40
C TYR A 93 -11.22 -14.07 10.92
N ARG A 94 -10.66 -14.88 11.82
CA ARG A 94 -9.72 -15.94 11.45
C ARG A 94 -10.34 -16.90 10.44
N ASP A 95 -11.55 -17.38 10.69
CA ASP A 95 -12.22 -18.35 9.82
C ASP A 95 -12.49 -17.75 8.43
N ARG A 96 -12.84 -16.47 8.34
CA ARG A 96 -12.98 -15.75 7.05
C ARG A 96 -11.66 -15.66 6.27
N VAL A 97 -10.56 -15.35 6.95
CA VAL A 97 -9.22 -15.29 6.33
C VAL A 97 -8.83 -16.69 5.83
N LEU A 98 -9.00 -17.72 6.66
CA LEU A 98 -8.71 -19.11 6.29
C LEU A 98 -9.56 -19.56 5.09
N GLU A 99 -10.85 -19.22 5.05
CA GLU A 99 -11.74 -19.50 3.93
C GLU A 99 -11.24 -18.84 2.64
N ALA A 100 -10.87 -17.54 2.68
CA ALA A 100 -10.39 -16.82 1.53
C ALA A 100 -9.10 -17.43 0.96
N VAL A 101 -8.15 -17.75 1.83
CA VAL A 101 -6.86 -18.36 1.44
C VAL A 101 -7.05 -19.77 0.89
N ALA A 102 -7.88 -20.60 1.55
CA ALA A 102 -8.15 -21.97 1.11
C ALA A 102 -8.89 -22.01 -0.25
N ALA A 103 -9.87 -21.12 -0.45
CA ALA A 103 -10.66 -21.05 -1.68
C ALA A 103 -9.82 -20.63 -2.91
N THR A 104 -8.69 -19.95 -2.69
CA THR A 104 -7.80 -19.46 -3.75
C THR A 104 -6.46 -20.17 -3.76
N ARG A 105 -6.37 -21.33 -3.11
CA ARG A 105 -5.12 -22.09 -2.98
C ARG A 105 -4.47 -22.36 -4.33
N ASP A 106 -3.13 -22.15 -4.40
CA ASP A 106 -2.30 -22.33 -5.57
C ASP A 106 -2.60 -21.35 -6.74
N GLU A 107 -3.46 -20.34 -6.55
CA GLU A 107 -3.75 -19.34 -7.57
C GLU A 107 -2.81 -18.14 -7.48
N LEU A 108 -2.31 -17.72 -8.64
CA LEU A 108 -1.40 -16.58 -8.82
C LEU A 108 -1.95 -15.63 -9.89
N VAL A 109 -1.59 -14.36 -9.78
CA VAL A 109 -1.76 -13.37 -10.86
C VAL A 109 -0.56 -13.48 -11.79
N THR A 110 -0.81 -13.71 -13.07
CA THR A 110 0.23 -13.88 -14.09
C THR A 110 0.05 -12.90 -15.24
N TYR A 111 1.17 -12.50 -15.83
CA TYR A 111 1.22 -11.78 -17.10
C TYR A 111 2.18 -12.51 -18.05
N GLY A 112 1.66 -12.93 -19.22
CA GLY A 112 2.43 -13.78 -20.12
C GLY A 112 2.86 -15.13 -19.50
N GLY A 113 2.05 -15.69 -18.55
CA GLY A 113 2.32 -16.96 -17.88
C GLY A 113 3.38 -16.89 -16.77
N GLN A 114 3.84 -15.69 -16.40
CA GLN A 114 4.78 -15.48 -15.28
C GLN A 114 4.10 -14.72 -14.15
N PRO A 115 4.40 -15.02 -12.86
CA PRO A 115 3.92 -14.23 -11.74
C PRO A 115 4.32 -12.77 -11.90
N ILE A 116 3.41 -11.86 -11.55
CA ILE A 116 3.67 -10.42 -11.65
C ILE A 116 4.30 -9.86 -10.37
N THR A 117 4.96 -8.71 -10.49
CA THR A 117 5.23 -7.84 -9.36
C THR A 117 3.91 -7.23 -8.89
N VAL A 118 3.38 -7.72 -7.77
CA VAL A 118 2.12 -7.22 -7.19
C VAL A 118 2.40 -6.03 -6.28
N MET A 119 1.58 -4.97 -6.44
CA MET A 119 1.50 -3.82 -5.56
C MET A 119 0.05 -3.64 -5.12
N TYR A 120 -0.17 -3.28 -3.87
CA TYR A 120 -1.49 -2.93 -3.35
C TYR A 120 -1.36 -1.88 -2.24
N HIS A 121 -2.44 -1.19 -1.94
CA HIS A 121 -2.48 -0.10 -0.97
C HIS A 121 -3.87 0.01 -0.35
N ALA A 122 -4.00 0.74 0.76
CA ALA A 122 -5.24 0.77 1.52
C ALA A 122 -6.40 1.45 0.77
N ILE A 123 -6.21 2.69 0.29
CA ILE A 123 -7.26 3.52 -0.33
C ILE A 123 -6.65 4.34 -1.47
N SER A 124 -7.17 4.22 -2.68
CA SER A 124 -6.64 4.96 -3.83
C SER A 124 -7.05 6.43 -3.84
N GLY A 125 -8.19 6.76 -3.27
CA GLY A 125 -8.80 8.07 -3.38
C GLY A 125 -9.66 8.24 -4.64
N GLY A 126 -10.04 7.14 -5.34
CA GLY A 126 -10.91 7.11 -6.51
C GLY A 126 -10.22 6.75 -7.83
N ARG A 127 -8.88 6.73 -7.86
CA ARG A 127 -8.08 6.30 -9.01
C ARG A 127 -6.70 5.85 -8.57
N THR A 128 -6.19 4.76 -9.14
CA THR A 128 -4.82 4.30 -8.86
C THR A 128 -3.80 5.09 -9.67
N GLU A 129 -2.52 4.96 -9.30
CA GLU A 129 -1.39 5.57 -10.01
C GLU A 129 -0.63 4.51 -10.82
N ALA A 130 0.05 4.91 -11.87
CA ALA A 130 0.92 4.02 -12.62
C ALA A 130 2.25 3.80 -11.87
N ALA A 131 2.80 2.57 -11.96
CA ALA A 131 4.09 2.26 -11.33
C ALA A 131 5.22 3.15 -11.82
N GLN A 132 5.21 3.51 -13.11
CA GLN A 132 6.20 4.42 -13.69
C GLN A 132 6.28 5.78 -12.99
N THR A 133 5.14 6.29 -12.51
CA THR A 133 5.07 7.59 -11.84
C THR A 133 5.64 7.54 -10.41
N VAL A 134 5.52 6.40 -9.73
CA VAL A 134 5.88 6.27 -8.31
C VAL A 134 7.22 5.56 -8.11
N PHE A 135 7.53 4.56 -8.95
CA PHE A 135 8.69 3.69 -8.81
C PHE A 135 9.65 3.75 -10.01
N SER A 136 9.41 4.66 -10.97
CA SER A 136 10.22 4.85 -12.18
C SER A 136 10.31 3.61 -13.09
N GLU A 137 9.47 2.60 -12.87
CA GLU A 137 9.42 1.35 -13.63
C GLU A 137 8.08 1.23 -14.38
N ALA A 138 8.13 1.12 -15.70
CA ALA A 138 6.94 0.93 -16.53
C ALA A 138 6.57 -0.55 -16.60
N LEU A 139 5.50 -0.94 -15.91
CA LEU A 139 4.95 -2.28 -15.93
C LEU A 139 3.56 -2.28 -16.59
N PRO A 140 3.33 -3.09 -17.64
CA PRO A 140 2.12 -3.00 -18.46
C PRO A 140 0.82 -3.31 -17.70
N TYR A 141 0.93 -3.98 -16.57
CA TYR A 141 -0.18 -4.36 -15.69
C TYR A 141 -0.29 -3.48 -14.41
N LEU A 142 0.61 -2.51 -14.18
CA LEU A 142 0.56 -1.53 -13.09
C LEU A 142 0.34 -0.13 -13.66
N VAL A 143 -0.79 0.04 -14.32
CA VAL A 143 -1.25 1.32 -14.90
C VAL A 143 -2.35 1.93 -14.05
N SER A 144 -2.65 3.21 -14.27
CA SER A 144 -3.75 3.88 -13.59
C SER A 144 -5.11 3.32 -14.03
N VAL A 145 -5.93 2.94 -13.05
CA VAL A 145 -7.33 2.51 -13.25
C VAL A 145 -8.27 3.26 -12.30
N GLU A 146 -9.54 3.35 -12.65
CA GLU A 146 -10.56 3.90 -11.74
C GLU A 146 -10.77 2.98 -10.54
N SER A 147 -11.08 3.55 -9.38
CA SER A 147 -11.34 2.84 -8.14
C SER A 147 -12.51 3.50 -7.42
N ALA A 148 -13.71 3.30 -7.91
CA ALA A 148 -14.93 3.92 -7.41
C ALA A 148 -15.42 3.28 -6.10
N GLY A 149 -16.26 4.02 -5.36
CA GLY A 149 -16.96 3.52 -4.19
C GLY A 149 -16.13 3.47 -2.91
N GLU A 150 -14.99 4.14 -2.87
CA GLU A 150 -14.12 4.22 -1.69
C GLU A 150 -14.49 5.34 -0.71
N GLU A 151 -15.40 6.23 -1.08
CA GLU A 151 -15.70 7.47 -0.35
C GLU A 151 -16.20 7.22 1.07
N GLY A 152 -16.82 6.05 1.29
CA GLY A 152 -17.29 5.61 2.62
C GLY A 152 -16.21 4.89 3.45
N ALA A 153 -15.01 4.66 2.91
CA ALA A 153 -13.96 3.95 3.63
C ALA A 153 -13.38 4.82 4.76
N PRO A 154 -13.20 4.26 5.97
CA PRO A 154 -12.55 4.98 7.06
C PRO A 154 -11.16 5.49 6.65
N GLY A 155 -10.95 6.80 6.74
CA GLY A 155 -9.69 7.42 6.36
C GLY A 155 -9.55 7.75 4.86
N PHE A 156 -10.67 7.71 4.08
CA PHE A 156 -10.68 8.18 2.70
C PHE A 156 -10.22 9.64 2.57
N GLN A 157 -10.62 10.49 3.51
CA GLN A 157 -10.12 11.86 3.66
C GLN A 157 -9.56 12.05 5.07
N GLN A 158 -8.45 12.77 5.15
CA GLN A 158 -7.83 13.12 6.43
C GLN A 158 -6.99 14.39 6.28
N ASP A 159 -7.14 15.27 7.26
CA ASP A 159 -6.30 16.45 7.38
C ASP A 159 -5.09 16.17 8.27
N ALA A 160 -3.95 16.76 7.91
CA ALA A 160 -2.75 16.81 8.74
C ALA A 160 -2.30 18.26 8.82
N TYR A 161 -2.18 18.78 10.03
CA TYR A 161 -1.72 20.13 10.31
C TYR A 161 -0.31 20.11 10.88
N PHE A 162 0.52 21.04 10.42
CA PHE A 162 1.87 21.31 10.94
C PHE A 162 2.05 22.81 11.11
N THR A 163 2.63 23.23 12.21
CA THR A 163 3.15 24.60 12.34
C THR A 163 4.33 24.82 11.38
N PHE A 164 4.62 26.05 11.03
CA PHE A 164 5.78 26.31 10.17
C PHE A 164 7.12 25.95 10.83
N ASP A 165 7.21 26.01 12.17
CA ASP A 165 8.40 25.55 12.90
C ASP A 165 8.55 24.01 12.82
N GLU A 166 7.46 23.23 12.98
CA GLU A 166 7.49 21.78 12.78
C GLU A 166 7.85 21.41 11.34
N MET A 167 7.29 22.14 10.37
CA MET A 167 7.65 21.95 8.95
C MET A 167 9.13 22.20 8.68
N ALA A 168 9.68 23.31 9.22
CA ALA A 168 11.09 23.64 9.08
C ALA A 168 11.99 22.52 9.65
N ALA A 169 11.67 22.01 10.82
CA ALA A 169 12.41 20.90 11.43
C ALA A 169 12.33 19.60 10.62
N LEU A 170 11.15 19.24 10.09
CA LEU A 170 10.95 18.02 9.30
C LEU A 170 11.66 18.07 7.95
N VAL A 171 11.67 19.23 7.28
CA VAL A 171 12.37 19.37 5.99
C VAL A 171 13.88 19.47 6.15
N ASP A 172 14.37 20.03 7.28
CA ASP A 172 15.78 19.99 7.63
C ASP A 172 16.26 18.55 7.86
N GLU A 173 15.55 17.81 8.71
CA GLU A 173 15.87 16.40 9.01
C GLU A 173 15.87 15.51 7.73
N ALA A 174 14.89 15.71 6.85
CA ALA A 174 14.70 14.83 5.69
C ALA A 174 15.54 15.20 4.46
N PHE A 175 15.84 16.51 4.27
CA PHE A 175 16.40 17.02 3.02
C PHE A 175 17.62 17.93 3.22
N ASP A 176 18.09 18.11 4.46
CA ASP A 176 19.21 19.00 4.81
C ASP A 176 18.96 20.47 4.36
N LEU A 177 17.72 20.93 4.61
CA LEU A 177 17.23 22.26 4.25
C LEU A 177 17.09 23.12 5.50
N GLU A 178 18.13 23.88 5.83
CA GLU A 178 18.15 24.82 6.95
C GLU A 178 17.24 26.04 6.67
N LEU A 179 15.91 25.84 6.72
CA LEU A 179 14.92 26.88 6.50
C LEU A 179 14.32 27.38 7.82
N THR A 180 14.07 28.68 7.90
CA THR A 180 13.25 29.26 8.97
C THR A 180 11.76 29.04 8.71
N ALA A 181 10.93 29.11 9.75
CA ALA A 181 9.48 29.05 9.63
C ALA A 181 8.92 30.06 8.59
N GLN A 182 9.47 31.28 8.55
CA GLN A 182 9.07 32.30 7.58
C GLN A 182 9.46 31.93 6.13
N GLU A 183 10.59 31.28 5.92
CA GLU A 183 11.00 30.81 4.60
C GLU A 183 10.10 29.65 4.15
N VAL A 184 9.75 28.73 5.03
CA VAL A 184 8.77 27.68 4.74
C VAL A 184 7.43 28.29 4.37
N GLU A 185 6.87 29.20 5.17
CA GLU A 185 5.60 29.89 4.88
C GLU A 185 5.59 30.52 3.48
N ARG A 186 6.70 31.16 3.11
CA ARG A 186 6.82 31.90 1.85
C ARG A 186 7.03 31.01 0.63
N THR A 187 7.68 29.86 0.77
CA THR A 187 8.18 29.05 -0.36
C THR A 187 7.47 27.73 -0.55
N LEU A 188 6.80 27.19 0.51
CA LEU A 188 6.13 25.91 0.41
C LEU A 188 4.98 25.98 -0.60
N ALA A 189 5.09 25.20 -1.68
CA ALA A 189 4.08 25.16 -2.73
C ALA A 189 4.09 23.80 -3.45
N VAL A 190 2.99 23.47 -4.13
CA VAL A 190 2.98 22.35 -5.08
C VAL A 190 3.73 22.76 -6.34
N ALA A 191 4.76 22.02 -6.72
CA ALA A 191 5.56 22.27 -7.93
C ALA A 191 4.96 21.59 -9.17
N GLY A 192 4.26 20.46 -8.99
CA GLY A 192 3.67 19.74 -10.11
C GLY A 192 2.67 18.66 -9.69
N TYR A 193 1.90 18.20 -10.67
CA TYR A 193 0.92 17.13 -10.50
C TYR A 193 1.17 16.00 -11.50
N THR A 194 0.81 14.78 -11.12
CA THR A 194 0.75 13.63 -12.01
C THR A 194 -0.49 13.72 -12.91
N ASP A 195 -0.56 12.88 -13.94
CA ASP A 195 -1.73 12.78 -14.82
C ASP A 195 -3.01 12.35 -14.08
N THR A 196 -2.88 11.73 -12.91
CA THR A 196 -4.01 11.33 -12.07
C THR A 196 -4.47 12.43 -11.10
N GLY A 197 -3.74 13.55 -11.01
CA GLY A 197 -4.04 14.69 -10.14
C GLY A 197 -3.44 14.57 -8.74
N ARG A 198 -2.53 13.62 -8.51
CA ARG A 198 -1.72 13.58 -7.27
C ARG A 198 -0.59 14.60 -7.38
N VAL A 199 -0.10 15.05 -6.25
CA VAL A 199 1.11 15.88 -6.22
C VAL A 199 2.30 15.04 -6.69
N ALA A 200 3.03 15.54 -7.66
CA ALA A 200 4.25 14.93 -8.19
C ALA A 200 5.49 15.46 -7.47
N ALA A 201 5.52 16.77 -7.19
CA ALA A 201 6.62 17.41 -6.51
C ALA A 201 6.14 18.60 -5.67
N MET A 202 6.89 18.90 -4.63
CA MET A 202 6.74 20.07 -3.76
C MET A 202 7.93 20.99 -3.94
N LEU A 203 7.69 22.31 -3.95
CA LEU A 203 8.72 23.31 -3.78
C LEU A 203 8.87 23.60 -2.29
N VAL A 204 10.10 23.52 -1.77
CA VAL A 204 10.46 23.80 -0.37
C VAL A 204 11.75 24.62 -0.37
N GLY A 205 11.69 25.85 0.03
CA GLY A 205 12.81 26.78 -0.22
C GLY A 205 12.99 26.97 -1.73
N ASP A 206 14.20 26.72 -2.19
CA ASP A 206 14.57 26.75 -3.61
C ASP A 206 14.69 25.32 -4.20
N MET A 207 14.35 24.28 -3.42
CA MET A 207 14.46 22.88 -3.81
C MET A 207 13.10 22.32 -4.25
N GLU A 208 13.10 21.61 -5.37
CA GLU A 208 11.99 20.74 -5.77
C GLU A 208 12.21 19.34 -5.21
N VAL A 209 11.27 18.87 -4.41
CA VAL A 209 11.31 17.59 -3.70
C VAL A 209 10.22 16.68 -4.25
N GLU A 210 10.58 15.44 -4.60
CA GLU A 210 9.62 14.42 -5.02
C GLU A 210 8.53 14.23 -3.96
N ALA A 211 7.25 14.22 -4.38
CA ALA A 211 6.12 14.12 -3.44
C ALA A 211 6.10 12.83 -2.63
N THR A 212 6.66 11.74 -3.15
CA THR A 212 6.81 10.47 -2.42
C THR A 212 7.76 10.60 -1.25
N ALA A 213 8.92 11.25 -1.43
CA ALA A 213 9.88 11.54 -0.38
C ALA A 213 9.31 12.55 0.63
N PHE A 214 8.67 13.61 0.15
CA PHE A 214 8.00 14.60 1.00
C PHE A 214 6.89 13.96 1.86
N ARG A 215 6.05 13.10 1.26
CA ARG A 215 5.04 12.32 1.97
C ARG A 215 5.64 11.49 3.10
N GLN A 216 6.75 10.80 2.85
CA GLN A 216 7.42 9.96 3.84
C GLN A 216 8.00 10.80 4.99
N ALA A 217 8.66 11.90 4.67
CA ALA A 217 9.26 12.80 5.66
C ALA A 217 8.22 13.37 6.65
N LEU A 218 7.03 13.72 6.15
CA LEU A 218 5.96 14.28 6.97
C LEU A 218 4.99 13.22 7.53
N GLY A 219 5.15 11.94 7.22
CA GLY A 219 4.20 10.89 7.61
C GLY A 219 2.80 11.06 7.00
N LEU A 220 2.68 11.72 5.84
CA LEU A 220 1.40 11.90 5.16
C LEU A 220 0.89 10.55 4.61
N ARG A 221 -0.41 10.38 4.60
CA ARG A 221 -1.03 9.13 4.12
C ARG A 221 -0.95 8.95 2.62
N SER A 222 -1.03 10.03 1.86
CA SER A 222 -1.12 10.02 0.40
C SER A 222 -0.36 11.19 -0.20
N THR A 223 0.03 11.07 -1.46
CA THR A 223 0.47 12.20 -2.31
C THR A 223 -0.72 12.92 -2.96
N TRP A 224 -1.95 12.47 -2.75
CA TRP A 224 -3.14 13.14 -3.21
C TRP A 224 -3.67 14.08 -2.15
N PHE A 225 -3.18 15.30 -2.17
CA PHE A 225 -3.59 16.34 -1.23
C PHE A 225 -3.69 17.71 -1.88
N THR A 226 -4.44 18.59 -1.24
CA THR A 226 -4.34 20.04 -1.40
C THR A 226 -3.82 20.63 -0.10
N LEU A 227 -3.28 21.83 -0.13
CA LEU A 227 -2.82 22.52 1.07
C LEU A 227 -3.53 23.85 1.25
N SER A 228 -3.74 24.23 2.51
CA SER A 228 -4.15 25.56 2.91
C SER A 228 -3.24 26.04 4.04
N MET A 229 -2.92 27.33 4.05
CA MET A 229 -2.08 27.96 5.06
C MET A 229 -2.88 28.99 5.86
N ASP A 230 -2.57 29.10 7.13
CA ASP A 230 -2.98 30.22 7.98
C ASP A 230 -1.73 30.93 8.52
N GLY A 231 -1.86 31.90 9.41
CA GLY A 231 -0.73 32.66 9.94
C GLY A 231 0.21 31.84 10.88
N SER A 232 -0.07 30.56 11.12
CA SER A 232 0.65 29.72 12.09
C SER A 232 1.16 28.40 11.50
N GLY A 233 0.59 27.94 10.37
CA GLY A 233 0.98 26.67 9.80
C GLY A 233 0.27 26.31 8.50
N VAL A 234 0.43 25.04 8.10
CA VAL A 234 -0.12 24.47 6.88
C VAL A 234 -0.98 23.24 7.21
N THR A 235 -2.14 23.14 6.57
CA THR A 235 -3.00 21.95 6.58
C THR A 235 -2.92 21.24 5.24
N PHE A 236 -2.60 19.96 5.26
CA PHE A 236 -2.67 19.07 4.12
C PHE A 236 -4.01 18.33 4.14
N HIS A 237 -4.89 18.64 3.21
CA HIS A 237 -6.19 17.98 3.03
C HIS A 237 -5.98 16.75 2.14
N GLN A 238 -5.80 15.59 2.75
CA GLN A 238 -5.41 14.36 2.07
C GLN A 238 -6.61 13.55 1.63
N ARG A 239 -6.44 12.82 0.51
CA ARG A 239 -7.39 11.86 -0.04
C ARG A 239 -6.66 10.56 -0.37
N GLY A 240 -7.20 9.42 0.11
CA GLY A 240 -6.57 8.11 -0.05
C GLY A 240 -5.51 7.79 1.01
N TYR A 241 -4.99 6.54 0.96
CA TYR A 241 -3.98 6.05 1.89
C TYR A 241 -3.08 5.02 1.20
N GLY A 242 -1.80 5.32 1.11
CA GLY A 242 -0.76 4.50 0.50
C GLY A 242 -0.16 5.13 -0.76
N HIS A 243 0.70 4.37 -1.46
CA HIS A 243 1.40 4.81 -2.66
C HIS A 243 0.52 4.91 -3.91
N GLY A 244 -0.67 4.35 -3.88
CA GLY A 244 -1.67 4.46 -4.95
C GLY A 244 -1.51 3.50 -6.12
N VAL A 245 -0.47 2.67 -6.20
CA VAL A 245 -0.20 1.76 -7.33
C VAL A 245 -0.84 0.39 -7.12
N GLY A 246 -1.39 -0.20 -8.18
CA GLY A 246 -2.00 -1.54 -8.16
C GLY A 246 -3.33 -1.59 -7.43
N MET A 247 -3.63 -2.67 -6.69
CA MET A 247 -4.95 -2.90 -6.10
C MET A 247 -5.20 -2.01 -4.88
N SER A 248 -6.30 -1.23 -4.92
CA SER A 248 -6.84 -0.60 -3.73
C SER A 248 -7.66 -1.60 -2.92
N GLN A 249 -7.32 -1.76 -1.63
CA GLN A 249 -8.02 -2.67 -0.73
C GLN A 249 -9.46 -2.22 -0.47
N ALA A 250 -9.68 -0.92 -0.27
CA ALA A 250 -11.02 -0.35 -0.12
C ALA A 250 -11.83 -0.46 -1.42
N GLY A 251 -11.21 -0.19 -2.56
CA GLY A 251 -11.85 -0.34 -3.87
C GLY A 251 -12.19 -1.80 -4.19
N ALA A 252 -11.30 -2.75 -3.86
CA ALA A 252 -11.58 -4.18 -3.97
C ALA A 252 -12.80 -4.58 -3.13
N ASN A 253 -12.92 -4.03 -1.91
CA ASN A 253 -14.09 -4.25 -1.06
C ASN A 253 -15.37 -3.65 -1.63
N SER A 254 -15.31 -2.45 -2.23
CA SER A 254 -16.46 -1.83 -2.91
C SER A 254 -16.90 -2.67 -4.11
N MET A 255 -15.97 -3.08 -4.99
CA MET A 255 -16.28 -3.95 -6.13
C MET A 255 -16.92 -5.27 -5.69
N ALA A 256 -16.41 -5.88 -4.61
CA ALA A 256 -16.97 -7.10 -4.04
C ALA A 256 -18.41 -6.89 -3.49
N ALA A 257 -18.67 -5.74 -2.87
CA ALA A 257 -20.01 -5.37 -2.41
C ALA A 257 -20.99 -5.18 -3.57
N ASP A 258 -20.51 -4.75 -4.73
CA ASP A 258 -21.26 -4.61 -5.98
C ASP A 258 -21.38 -5.94 -6.75
N GLY A 259 -20.87 -7.05 -6.20
CA GLY A 259 -21.03 -8.40 -6.75
C GLY A 259 -19.88 -8.89 -7.64
N ALA A 260 -18.77 -8.18 -7.73
CA ALA A 260 -17.57 -8.65 -8.42
C ALA A 260 -16.92 -9.80 -7.63
N ASP A 261 -16.50 -10.85 -8.34
CA ASP A 261 -15.65 -11.89 -7.77
C ASP A 261 -14.17 -11.44 -7.71
N TYR A 262 -13.34 -12.18 -6.97
CA TYR A 262 -11.93 -11.84 -6.80
C TYR A 262 -11.13 -11.82 -8.11
N ARG A 263 -11.53 -12.60 -9.15
CA ARG A 263 -10.87 -12.60 -10.45
C ARG A 263 -11.18 -11.32 -11.22
N ALA A 264 -12.42 -10.87 -11.19
CA ALA A 264 -12.83 -9.59 -11.76
C ALA A 264 -12.12 -8.42 -11.06
N ILE A 265 -11.98 -8.47 -9.72
CA ILE A 265 -11.23 -7.48 -8.95
C ILE A 265 -9.76 -7.44 -9.39
N LEU A 266 -9.08 -8.59 -9.41
CA LEU A 266 -7.66 -8.67 -9.78
C LEU A 266 -7.40 -8.21 -11.22
N THR A 267 -8.23 -8.63 -12.19
CA THR A 267 -8.07 -8.23 -13.59
C THR A 267 -8.44 -6.76 -13.85
N HIS A 268 -9.24 -6.16 -12.98
CA HIS A 268 -9.49 -4.72 -13.00
C HIS A 268 -8.25 -3.92 -12.57
N TYR A 269 -7.65 -4.27 -11.41
CA TYR A 269 -6.50 -3.54 -10.86
C TYR A 269 -5.17 -3.86 -11.55
N TYR A 270 -5.09 -5.02 -12.22
CA TYR A 270 -3.93 -5.46 -13.00
C TYR A 270 -4.37 -5.79 -14.43
N PRO A 271 -4.55 -4.77 -15.31
CA PRO A 271 -5.04 -5.01 -16.67
C PRO A 271 -4.15 -5.96 -17.47
N GLY A 272 -4.79 -6.87 -18.22
CA GLY A 272 -4.10 -7.81 -19.10
C GLY A 272 -3.51 -9.05 -18.42
N VAL A 273 -3.75 -9.23 -17.11
CA VAL A 273 -3.33 -10.42 -16.38
C VAL A 273 -4.34 -11.56 -16.45
N ALA A 274 -3.88 -12.75 -16.07
CA ALA A 274 -4.72 -13.91 -15.79
C ALA A 274 -4.57 -14.32 -14.32
N VAL A 275 -5.58 -15.00 -13.77
CA VAL A 275 -5.50 -15.67 -12.46
C VAL A 275 -5.49 -17.17 -12.71
N GLU A 276 -4.36 -17.81 -12.45
CA GLU A 276 -4.08 -19.19 -12.84
C GLU A 276 -3.59 -20.02 -11.65
N LYS A 277 -3.88 -21.32 -11.66
CA LYS A 277 -3.27 -22.26 -10.72
C LYS A 277 -1.89 -22.67 -11.18
N ARG A 278 -0.97 -22.74 -10.22
CA ARG A 278 0.42 -23.10 -10.48
C ARG A 278 0.94 -24.16 -9.49
#